data_19350635ef0c1b9091d164921d7e120f
#
_entry.id   19350635ef0c1b9091d164921d7e120f
#
_cell.length_a   1.000
_cell.length_b   1.000
_cell.length_c   1.000
_cell.angle_alpha   90.00
_cell.angle_beta   90.00
_cell.angle_gamma   90.00
#
_symmetry.space_group_name_H-M   'P 1'
#
loop_
_entity.id
_entity.type
_entity.pdbx_description
1 polymer ?
#
loop_
_entity_poly.entity_id
_entity_poly.type
_entity_poly.pdbx_seq_one_letter_code
_entity_poly.pdbx_strand_id
1 'polypeptide(L)'
;MPLNENQTRKHLIDGQITKASWNLLDRNEVRFEVPASGDDEDWTDGITDYSLYLPNGEIIAVVEAKKQSRSPHTARQQAVIYAEKIEQNQSFRPFVFLANGIEIWFWNTEEETPREVAGFFSREDLERLLFIKQNKTPLADASINADISGRLYQQEAIRRVSTAFDVDKKRRALLVMATGTGKTRTSMGLIDLFLKTNQASKVLFLADRDALVDQALNDGIRQHLPDEPNDRIFTHSIDKTKRLYVATLHTIGRCFEEFSPAFFDLIIFDEAHRSIFNKLGEVIQYFDARMIGLTATPADFVDRDTFLLFDCPDIIPTFCYPYKQAIDENVLVDYSLYKAQTNFQREGIIGNELSEESQNALIEQGLDPDTIYFAGTEIEKKVSDKDTLRKQWEEIWEICLKDQSGQLPGKTIIFAMTQAHAERLMIVFEEMFPQFKDLVRVITSDTERVRDGAWGEGLINQFKKRDMPRIAISVDMLDTGIDVPEIVNLVFMKPVRSRIKLEQMIGRGTRSNEACKFNHRLPEGKK
;
A
#
# COMPACT_ATOMS: atom_id res chain seq x y z
N MET A 1 -11.02 23.46 37.02
CA MET A 1 -9.63 23.83 37.31
C MET A 1 -8.74 22.81 36.64
N PRO A 2 -7.61 23.14 36.04
CA PRO A 2 -6.69 22.14 35.52
C PRO A 2 -6.20 21.24 36.65
N LEU A 3 -6.08 19.94 36.34
CA LEU A 3 -5.62 18.92 37.28
C LEU A 3 -4.19 19.23 37.76
N ASN A 4 -3.91 19.04 39.06
CA ASN A 4 -2.54 19.05 39.55
C ASN A 4 -1.81 17.76 39.09
N GLU A 5 -0.51 17.67 39.35
CA GLU A 5 0.33 16.54 38.84
C GLU A 5 -0.14 15.17 39.37
N ASN A 6 -0.44 15.09 40.68
CA ASN A 6 -0.94 13.86 41.27
C ASN A 6 -2.34 13.46 40.74
N GLN A 7 -3.22 14.45 40.51
CA GLN A 7 -4.50 14.19 39.85
C GLN A 7 -4.36 13.81 38.38
N THR A 8 -3.41 14.41 37.65
CA THR A 8 -3.11 14.04 36.26
C THR A 8 -2.63 12.61 36.19
N ARG A 9 -1.74 12.19 37.08
CA ARG A 9 -1.27 10.80 37.18
C ARG A 9 -2.45 9.83 37.39
N LYS A 10 -3.21 10.01 38.45
CA LYS A 10 -4.30 9.09 38.83
C LYS A 10 -5.48 9.05 37.86
N HIS A 11 -5.86 10.16 37.27
CA HIS A 11 -7.07 10.24 36.45
C HIS A 11 -6.81 10.03 34.95
N LEU A 12 -5.61 10.29 34.47
CA LEU A 12 -5.30 10.22 33.04
C LEU A 12 -4.19 9.20 32.75
N ILE A 13 -3.01 9.33 33.36
CA ILE A 13 -1.83 8.54 33.00
C ILE A 13 -1.99 7.08 33.44
N ASP A 14 -2.52 6.80 34.64
CA ASP A 14 -2.75 5.44 35.14
C ASP A 14 -3.60 4.62 34.16
N GLY A 15 -4.70 5.21 33.65
CA GLY A 15 -5.56 4.57 32.68
C GLY A 15 -4.87 4.30 31.33
N GLN A 16 -4.00 5.21 30.90
CA GLN A 16 -3.23 5.06 29.65
C GLN A 16 -2.15 3.96 29.77
N ILE A 17 -1.45 3.88 30.91
CA ILE A 17 -0.47 2.81 31.19
C ILE A 17 -1.18 1.45 31.26
N THR A 18 -2.36 1.40 31.92
CA THR A 18 -3.18 0.17 31.97
C THR A 18 -3.67 -0.26 30.59
N LYS A 19 -4.05 0.70 29.72
CA LYS A 19 -4.43 0.42 28.32
C LYS A 19 -3.27 -0.21 27.53
N ALA A 20 -2.03 0.12 27.87
CA ALA A 20 -0.82 -0.51 27.31
C ALA A 20 -0.49 -1.89 27.95
N SER A 21 -1.43 -2.47 28.68
CA SER A 21 -1.33 -3.80 29.30
C SER A 21 -0.35 -3.90 30.49
N TRP A 22 -0.01 -2.78 31.13
CA TRP A 22 0.78 -2.77 32.35
C TRP A 22 -0.14 -2.88 33.58
N ASN A 23 0.24 -3.75 34.50
CA ASN A 23 -0.52 -3.93 35.76
C ASN A 23 0.04 -3.03 36.87
N LEU A 24 -0.64 -1.92 37.13
CA LEU A 24 -0.27 -0.93 38.15
C LEU A 24 -0.30 -1.50 39.58
N LEU A 25 -0.99 -2.63 39.82
CA LEU A 25 -1.07 -3.27 41.12
C LEU A 25 0.07 -4.28 41.35
N ASP A 26 0.75 -4.69 40.30
CA ASP A 26 1.90 -5.59 40.41
C ASP A 26 3.21 -4.78 40.48
N ARG A 27 3.84 -4.81 41.66
CA ARG A 27 5.11 -4.13 41.88
C ARG A 27 6.30 -4.72 41.11
N ASN A 28 6.12 -5.91 40.52
CA ASN A 28 7.12 -6.48 39.62
C ASN A 28 7.00 -5.92 38.20
N GLU A 29 5.88 -5.28 37.88
CA GLU A 29 5.67 -4.63 36.59
C GLU A 29 5.80 -3.13 36.65
N VAL A 30 5.20 -2.48 37.66
CA VAL A 30 5.19 -1.03 37.79
C VAL A 30 5.46 -0.61 39.23
N ARG A 31 6.43 0.27 39.41
CA ARG A 31 6.66 0.92 40.71
C ARG A 31 6.55 2.44 40.58
N PHE A 32 6.07 3.03 41.62
CA PHE A 32 5.88 4.47 41.74
C PHE A 32 6.99 5.07 42.61
N GLU A 33 7.41 6.27 42.24
CA GLU A 33 8.31 7.08 43.08
C GLU A 33 9.60 6.34 43.47
N VAL A 34 10.26 5.74 42.45
CA VAL A 34 11.50 4.98 42.64
C VAL A 34 12.69 5.93 42.58
N PRO A 35 13.61 5.91 43.59
CA PRO A 35 14.87 6.65 43.49
C PRO A 35 15.69 6.18 42.29
N ALA A 36 16.23 7.10 41.51
CA ALA A 36 17.03 6.77 40.32
C ALA A 36 18.40 6.18 40.67
N SER A 37 18.91 6.36 41.91
CA SER A 37 20.22 5.93 42.37
C SER A 37 20.26 4.57 43.09
N GLY A 38 19.15 3.85 43.19
CA GLY A 38 19.13 2.54 43.87
C GLY A 38 19.11 2.63 45.39
N ASP A 39 20.16 2.41 46.11
CA ASP A 39 20.15 2.19 47.56
C ASP A 39 20.60 3.37 48.44
N ASP A 40 20.87 4.54 47.93
CA ASP A 40 21.36 5.65 48.75
C ASP A 40 20.22 6.47 49.40
N GLU A 41 20.31 6.64 50.73
CA GLU A 41 19.35 7.40 51.56
C GLU A 41 19.33 8.92 51.30
N ASP A 42 20.08 9.43 50.33
CA ASP A 42 20.11 10.85 49.97
C ASP A 42 19.00 11.16 48.93
N TRP A 43 17.84 11.55 49.43
CA TRP A 43 16.63 11.97 48.71
C TRP A 43 16.83 13.16 47.73
N THR A 44 18.06 13.64 47.54
CA THR A 44 18.38 14.77 46.66
C THR A 44 18.54 14.37 45.20
N ASP A 45 18.59 13.07 44.88
CA ASP A 45 19.01 12.58 43.56
C ASP A 45 17.87 12.30 42.55
N GLY A 46 16.62 12.59 42.94
CA GLY A 46 15.46 12.52 42.05
C GLY A 46 14.74 11.17 42.06
N ILE A 47 13.43 11.25 41.89
CA ILE A 47 12.50 10.14 41.96
C ILE A 47 11.73 10.09 40.64
N THR A 48 11.69 8.91 39.98
CA THR A 48 10.87 8.70 38.80
C THR A 48 9.39 8.61 39.18
N ASP A 49 8.48 9.19 38.40
CA ASP A 49 7.07 9.07 38.67
C ASP A 49 6.55 7.63 38.54
N TYR A 50 6.99 6.94 37.46
CA TYR A 50 6.78 5.51 37.26
C TYR A 50 8.03 4.87 36.70
N SER A 51 8.33 3.63 37.15
CA SER A 51 9.33 2.75 36.57
C SER A 51 8.66 1.48 36.10
N LEU A 52 8.84 1.14 34.82
CA LEU A 52 8.30 -0.05 34.16
C LEU A 52 9.38 -1.13 34.14
N TYR A 53 9.06 -2.33 34.63
CA TYR A 53 10.03 -3.38 34.88
C TYR A 53 9.90 -4.56 33.92
N LEU A 54 11.03 -5.13 33.56
CA LEU A 54 11.13 -6.46 32.97
C LEU A 54 10.97 -7.55 34.02
N PRO A 55 10.64 -8.80 33.61
CA PRO A 55 10.55 -9.93 34.56
C PRO A 55 11.84 -10.24 35.31
N ASN A 56 13.00 -9.85 34.77
CA ASN A 56 14.31 -10.00 35.43
C ASN A 56 14.63 -8.90 36.47
N GLY A 57 13.71 -7.93 36.65
CA GLY A 57 13.85 -6.84 37.61
C GLY A 57 14.59 -5.60 37.10
N GLU A 58 15.04 -5.58 35.83
CA GLU A 58 15.61 -4.38 35.20
C GLU A 58 14.49 -3.41 34.78
N ILE A 59 14.79 -2.11 34.81
CA ILE A 59 13.85 -1.05 34.41
C ILE A 59 13.98 -0.84 32.89
N ILE A 60 12.91 -1.17 32.15
CA ILE A 60 12.90 -1.01 30.70
C ILE A 60 12.49 0.40 30.27
N ALA A 61 11.63 1.07 31.05
CA ALA A 61 11.25 2.45 30.78
C ALA A 61 10.94 3.20 32.06
N VAL A 62 11.18 4.51 32.03
CA VAL A 62 10.75 5.46 33.05
C VAL A 62 9.71 6.41 32.47
N VAL A 63 8.73 6.80 33.28
CA VAL A 63 7.70 7.78 32.91
C VAL A 63 7.84 8.99 33.82
N GLU A 64 8.01 10.16 33.23
CA GLU A 64 7.98 11.46 33.91
C GLU A 64 6.65 12.16 33.59
N ALA A 65 5.90 12.42 34.62
CA ALA A 65 4.59 13.03 34.52
C ALA A 65 4.66 14.55 34.83
N LYS A 66 3.90 15.32 34.12
CA LYS A 66 3.68 16.73 34.42
C LYS A 66 2.19 17.03 34.50
N LYS A 67 1.85 18.09 35.22
CA LYS A 67 0.45 18.52 35.28
C LYS A 67 -0.09 18.85 33.89
N GLN A 68 -1.34 18.56 33.65
CA GLN A 68 -2.04 18.73 32.38
C GLN A 68 -1.79 20.08 31.66
N SER A 69 -1.59 21.15 32.39
CA SER A 69 -1.36 22.50 31.85
C SER A 69 0.11 22.80 31.52
N ARG A 70 1.04 21.88 31.72
CA ARG A 70 2.46 22.04 31.40
C ARG A 70 2.88 21.12 30.26
N SER A 71 3.77 21.63 29.40
CA SER A 71 4.39 20.80 28.39
C SER A 71 5.23 19.68 29.04
N PRO A 72 5.10 18.44 28.57
CA PRO A 72 5.91 17.32 29.06
C PRO A 72 7.42 17.56 28.90
N HIS A 73 7.83 18.34 27.90
CA HIS A 73 9.24 18.67 27.64
C HIS A 73 9.95 19.37 28.80
N THR A 74 9.23 19.94 29.77
CA THR A 74 9.84 20.53 30.97
C THR A 74 10.53 19.50 31.86
N ALA A 75 10.21 18.22 31.72
CA ALA A 75 10.84 17.11 32.42
C ALA A 75 12.06 16.51 31.69
N ARG A 76 12.38 16.98 30.48
CA ARG A 76 13.35 16.34 29.58
C ARG A 76 14.73 16.13 30.21
N GLN A 77 15.31 17.16 30.84
CA GLN A 77 16.63 17.06 31.44
C GLN A 77 16.64 16.09 32.64
N GLN A 78 15.62 16.17 33.46
CA GLN A 78 15.44 15.31 34.63
C GLN A 78 15.34 13.83 34.22
N ALA A 79 14.52 13.51 33.21
CA ALA A 79 14.33 12.16 32.73
C ALA A 79 15.61 11.55 32.13
N VAL A 80 16.45 12.33 31.44
CA VAL A 80 17.76 11.88 30.94
C VAL A 80 18.68 11.50 32.09
N ILE A 81 18.78 12.37 33.09
CA ILE A 81 19.62 12.12 34.27
C ILE A 81 19.19 10.82 34.98
N TYR A 82 17.88 10.59 35.10
CA TYR A 82 17.38 9.35 35.70
C TYR A 82 17.73 8.12 34.86
N ALA A 83 17.51 8.18 33.55
CA ALA A 83 17.87 7.07 32.66
C ALA A 83 19.37 6.76 32.70
N GLU A 84 20.24 7.78 32.78
CA GLU A 84 21.69 7.61 32.92
C GLU A 84 22.12 6.99 34.27
N LYS A 85 21.48 7.38 35.36
CA LYS A 85 21.75 6.79 36.67
C LYS A 85 21.28 5.33 36.75
N ILE A 86 20.11 5.02 36.22
CA ILE A 86 19.58 3.65 36.15
C ILE A 86 20.52 2.75 35.33
N GLU A 87 21.05 3.23 34.20
CA GLU A 87 22.01 2.49 33.37
C GLU A 87 23.27 2.08 34.13
N GLN A 88 23.71 2.85 35.11
CA GLN A 88 24.88 2.49 35.93
C GLN A 88 24.68 1.20 36.75
N ASN A 89 23.42 0.82 37.00
CA ASN A 89 23.06 -0.32 37.83
C ASN A 89 22.44 -1.49 37.03
N GLN A 90 22.35 -1.36 35.69
CA GLN A 90 21.80 -2.40 34.82
C GLN A 90 22.53 -2.42 33.46
N SER A 91 22.17 -3.37 32.56
CA SER A 91 22.91 -3.64 31.33
C SER A 91 22.61 -2.68 30.17
N PHE A 92 21.59 -1.82 30.29
CA PHE A 92 21.13 -0.90 29.24
C PHE A 92 20.47 0.35 29.84
N ARG A 93 20.47 1.43 29.05
CA ARG A 93 19.75 2.65 29.39
C ARG A 93 18.25 2.48 29.10
N PRO A 94 17.36 2.72 30.09
CA PRO A 94 15.92 2.59 29.89
C PRO A 94 15.39 3.62 28.89
N PHE A 95 14.28 3.30 28.26
CA PHE A 95 13.52 4.26 27.48
C PHE A 95 12.85 5.28 28.40
N VAL A 96 12.48 6.43 27.82
CA VAL A 96 11.83 7.51 28.57
C VAL A 96 10.48 7.82 27.94
N PHE A 97 9.47 7.94 28.78
CA PHE A 97 8.20 8.58 28.42
C PHE A 97 8.05 9.89 29.18
N LEU A 98 7.63 10.94 28.47
CA LEU A 98 7.23 12.21 29.06
C LEU A 98 5.74 12.39 28.81
N ALA A 99 4.95 12.60 29.87
CA ALA A 99 3.49 12.66 29.73
C ALA A 99 2.86 13.76 30.60
N ASN A 100 1.75 14.33 30.11
CA ASN A 100 0.89 15.24 30.89
C ASN A 100 -0.58 14.82 30.90
N GLY A 101 -0.85 13.59 30.44
CA GLY A 101 -2.20 13.03 30.34
C GLY A 101 -2.95 13.41 29.06
N ILE A 102 -2.46 14.36 28.25
CA ILE A 102 -2.95 14.71 26.90
C ILE A 102 -1.92 14.26 25.87
N GLU A 103 -0.68 14.67 26.04
CA GLU A 103 0.45 14.35 25.19
C GLU A 103 1.31 13.29 25.85
N ILE A 104 1.77 12.33 25.06
CA ILE A 104 2.75 11.30 25.45
C ILE A 104 3.90 11.37 24.46
N TRP A 105 5.11 11.52 24.98
CA TRP A 105 6.33 11.57 24.19
C TRP A 105 7.21 10.37 24.56
N PHE A 106 7.69 9.67 23.54
CA PHE A 106 8.65 8.55 23.70
C PHE A 106 10.05 9.01 23.31
N TRP A 107 11.05 8.51 24.01
CA TRP A 107 12.43 8.89 23.78
C TRP A 107 13.43 7.76 24.06
N ASN A 108 14.19 7.38 23.03
CA ASN A 108 15.45 6.65 23.17
C ASN A 108 16.56 7.70 23.27
N THR A 109 16.97 8.01 24.50
CA THR A 109 17.84 9.16 24.81
C THR A 109 19.24 9.10 24.20
N GLU A 110 19.69 7.93 23.76
CA GLU A 110 21.02 7.74 23.16
C GLU A 110 21.02 7.99 21.64
N GLU A 111 19.90 7.82 20.98
CA GLU A 111 19.88 7.74 19.51
C GLU A 111 19.01 8.80 18.84
N GLU A 112 17.97 9.26 19.51
CA GLU A 112 16.91 10.04 18.88
C GLU A 112 16.51 11.25 19.73
N THR A 113 15.78 12.17 19.13
CA THR A 113 15.05 13.22 19.86
C THR A 113 13.69 12.67 20.31
N PRO A 114 13.10 13.23 21.41
CA PRO A 114 11.75 12.83 21.83
C PRO A 114 10.74 13.07 20.71
N ARG A 115 9.81 12.13 20.57
CA ARG A 115 8.70 12.23 19.60
C ARG A 115 7.37 11.94 20.27
N GLU A 116 6.33 12.60 19.79
CA GLU A 116 4.97 12.36 20.23
C GLU A 116 4.48 11.00 19.75
N VAL A 117 3.78 10.26 20.62
CA VAL A 117 3.23 8.94 20.34
C VAL A 117 1.78 8.86 20.81
N ALA A 118 0.98 7.99 20.17
CA ALA A 118 -0.44 7.87 20.43
C ALA A 118 -0.78 7.23 21.79
N GLY A 119 0.20 6.60 22.46
CA GLY A 119 0.01 5.94 23.74
C GLY A 119 1.30 5.33 24.28
N PHE A 120 1.25 4.82 25.50
CA PHE A 120 2.34 4.03 26.06
C PHE A 120 2.47 2.71 25.30
N PHE A 121 3.69 2.17 25.26
CA PHE A 121 4.00 0.91 24.60
C PHE A 121 3.83 -0.27 25.56
N SER A 122 3.45 -1.42 25.02
CA SER A 122 3.37 -2.66 25.80
C SER A 122 4.76 -3.14 26.22
N ARG A 123 4.83 -4.06 27.21
CA ARG A 123 6.09 -4.67 27.59
C ARG A 123 6.77 -5.35 26.40
N GLU A 124 6.01 -6.14 25.66
CA GLU A 124 6.51 -6.87 24.50
C GLU A 124 7.09 -5.95 23.43
N ASP A 125 6.48 -4.77 23.23
CA ASP A 125 7.01 -3.78 22.29
C ASP A 125 8.32 -3.16 22.80
N LEU A 126 8.39 -2.82 24.08
CA LEU A 126 9.61 -2.27 24.66
C LEU A 126 10.75 -3.31 24.65
N GLU A 127 10.48 -4.58 24.96
CA GLU A 127 11.45 -5.68 24.85
C GLU A 127 11.96 -5.82 23.42
N ARG A 128 11.07 -5.77 22.42
CA ARG A 128 11.45 -5.80 21.01
C ARG A 128 12.28 -4.58 20.60
N LEU A 129 11.88 -3.39 21.01
CA LEU A 129 12.64 -2.16 20.76
C LEU A 129 14.02 -2.19 21.42
N LEU A 130 14.12 -2.76 22.62
CA LEU A 130 15.41 -2.97 23.29
C LEU A 130 16.29 -3.95 22.53
N PHE A 131 15.72 -5.08 22.07
CA PHE A 131 16.43 -6.02 21.21
C PHE A 131 16.95 -5.36 19.93
N ILE A 132 16.10 -4.58 19.25
CA ILE A 132 16.49 -3.81 18.05
C ILE A 132 17.63 -2.85 18.39
N LYS A 133 17.51 -2.07 19.47
CA LYS A 133 18.53 -1.12 19.92
C LYS A 133 19.89 -1.78 20.12
N GLN A 134 19.92 -2.98 20.71
CA GLN A 134 21.15 -3.70 21.06
C GLN A 134 21.77 -4.47 19.88
N ASN A 135 20.96 -4.90 18.89
CA ASN A 135 21.37 -5.85 17.86
C ASN A 135 21.32 -5.30 16.43
N LYS A 136 20.81 -4.09 16.23
CA LYS A 136 20.71 -3.52 14.88
C LYS A 136 22.08 -3.21 14.30
N THR A 137 22.19 -3.42 13.00
CA THR A 137 23.34 -2.97 12.19
C THR A 137 22.85 -1.96 11.15
N PRO A 138 23.72 -1.07 10.64
CA PRO A 138 23.32 -0.14 9.60
C PRO A 138 22.78 -0.86 8.37
N LEU A 139 21.72 -0.33 7.76
CA LEU A 139 21.11 -0.88 6.53
C LEU A 139 22.13 -0.92 5.38
N ALA A 140 23.05 0.06 5.35
CA ALA A 140 24.07 0.15 4.31
C ALA A 140 25.14 -0.96 4.41
N ASP A 141 25.33 -1.57 5.57
CA ASP A 141 26.35 -2.60 5.81
C ASP A 141 25.90 -3.99 5.33
N ALA A 142 24.60 -4.21 5.17
CA ALA A 142 24.06 -5.46 4.68
C ALA A 142 23.94 -5.48 3.16
N SER A 143 24.22 -6.64 2.57
CA SER A 143 24.05 -6.83 1.12
C SER A 143 22.57 -6.89 0.74
N ILE A 144 22.18 -6.15 -0.30
CA ILE A 144 20.87 -6.25 -0.90
C ILE A 144 20.75 -7.61 -1.60
N ASN A 145 19.66 -8.32 -1.35
CA ASN A 145 19.38 -9.60 -1.98
C ASN A 145 19.05 -9.42 -3.47
N ALA A 146 19.98 -9.78 -4.36
CA ALA A 146 19.83 -9.63 -5.79
C ALA A 146 18.76 -10.58 -6.39
N ASP A 147 18.46 -11.71 -5.74
CA ASP A 147 17.39 -12.62 -6.18
C ASP A 147 16.00 -11.97 -5.98
N ILE A 148 15.88 -11.09 -5.00
CA ILE A 148 14.66 -10.31 -4.75
C ILE A 148 14.67 -9.02 -5.57
N SER A 149 15.73 -8.21 -5.46
CA SER A 149 15.86 -6.87 -6.07
C SER A 149 17.12 -6.79 -6.92
N GLY A 150 17.11 -7.55 -8.05
CA GLY A 150 18.29 -7.72 -8.90
C GLY A 150 18.60 -6.54 -9.81
N ARG A 151 17.63 -5.65 -10.10
CA ARG A 151 17.82 -4.53 -11.02
C ARG A 151 18.50 -3.35 -10.32
N LEU A 152 19.42 -2.69 -11.03
CA LEU A 152 20.22 -1.60 -10.45
C LEU A 152 19.39 -0.47 -9.83
N TYR A 153 18.33 -0.05 -10.50
CA TYR A 153 17.44 0.99 -9.98
C TYR A 153 16.66 0.55 -8.71
N GLN A 154 16.34 -0.75 -8.58
CA GLN A 154 15.72 -1.28 -7.35
C GLN A 154 16.70 -1.24 -6.19
N GLN A 155 17.95 -1.63 -6.45
CA GLN A 155 19.03 -1.53 -5.46
C GLN A 155 19.30 -0.07 -5.08
N GLU A 156 19.29 0.84 -6.05
CA GLU A 156 19.44 2.28 -5.78
C GLU A 156 18.30 2.81 -4.92
N ALA A 157 17.04 2.43 -5.21
CA ALA A 157 15.90 2.78 -4.37
C ALA A 157 16.10 2.33 -2.91
N ILE A 158 16.56 1.09 -2.72
CA ILE A 158 16.85 0.53 -1.39
C ILE A 158 17.98 1.31 -0.71
N ARG A 159 19.08 1.62 -1.42
CA ARG A 159 20.19 2.42 -0.86
C ARG A 159 19.74 3.82 -0.46
N ARG A 160 18.88 4.48 -1.25
CA ARG A 160 18.32 5.80 -0.91
C ARG A 160 17.50 5.77 0.37
N VAL A 161 16.68 4.73 0.55
CA VAL A 161 15.95 4.53 1.82
C VAL A 161 16.92 4.28 2.97
N SER A 162 17.95 3.45 2.77
CA SER A 162 18.96 3.19 3.80
C SER A 162 19.67 4.47 4.23
N THR A 163 20.07 5.31 3.28
CA THR A 163 20.69 6.62 3.58
C THR A 163 19.73 7.52 4.34
N ALA A 164 18.47 7.63 3.88
CA ALA A 164 17.47 8.48 4.55
C ALA A 164 17.26 8.08 6.02
N PHE A 165 17.25 6.78 6.33
CA PHE A 165 16.98 6.30 7.68
C PHE A 165 18.24 6.26 8.57
N ASP A 166 19.37 5.78 8.05
CA ASP A 166 20.58 5.63 8.87
C ASP A 166 21.39 6.92 8.99
N VAL A 167 21.49 7.70 7.89
CA VAL A 167 22.31 8.91 7.84
C VAL A 167 21.49 10.16 8.16
N ASP A 168 20.41 10.39 7.40
CA ASP A 168 19.57 11.59 7.53
C ASP A 168 18.63 11.52 8.74
N LYS A 169 18.59 10.38 9.44
CA LYS A 169 17.74 10.11 10.62
C LYS A 169 16.25 10.35 10.37
N LYS A 170 15.81 10.26 9.11
CA LYS A 170 14.41 10.31 8.75
C LYS A 170 13.68 9.05 9.25
N ARG A 171 12.40 9.19 9.52
CA ARG A 171 11.55 8.05 9.88
C ARG A 171 10.61 7.64 8.75
N ARG A 172 10.58 8.42 7.66
CA ARG A 172 9.68 8.21 6.53
C ARG A 172 10.43 8.40 5.22
N ALA A 173 10.00 7.67 4.18
CA ALA A 173 10.57 7.75 2.84
C ALA A 173 9.47 7.58 1.79
N LEU A 174 9.61 8.24 0.64
CA LEU A 174 8.70 8.14 -0.50
C LEU A 174 9.46 7.66 -1.74
N LEU A 175 9.00 6.55 -2.32
CA LEU A 175 9.51 6.00 -3.56
C LEU A 175 8.48 6.20 -4.68
N VAL A 176 8.85 6.96 -5.70
CA VAL A 176 8.05 7.14 -6.92
C VAL A 176 8.64 6.24 -7.99
N MET A 177 7.93 5.20 -8.38
CA MET A 177 8.39 4.22 -9.36
C MET A 177 7.27 3.90 -10.36
N ALA A 178 7.55 4.00 -11.65
CA ALA A 178 6.57 3.74 -12.70
C ALA A 178 5.90 2.35 -12.56
N THR A 179 4.67 2.21 -13.04
CA THR A 179 3.97 0.91 -13.06
C THR A 179 4.77 -0.09 -13.89
N GLY A 180 4.93 -1.32 -13.39
CA GLY A 180 5.67 -2.36 -14.12
C GLY A 180 7.16 -2.44 -13.81
N THR A 181 7.73 -1.50 -13.04
CA THR A 181 9.16 -1.50 -12.67
C THR A 181 9.48 -2.38 -11.47
N GLY A 182 8.50 -3.08 -10.91
CA GLY A 182 8.73 -4.05 -9.82
C GLY A 182 8.72 -3.42 -8.42
N LYS A 183 7.82 -2.47 -8.14
CA LYS A 183 7.59 -1.91 -6.80
C LYS A 183 7.48 -2.98 -5.71
N THR A 184 6.70 -4.04 -5.96
CA THR A 184 6.53 -5.15 -5.02
C THR A 184 7.86 -5.82 -4.69
N ARG A 185 8.72 -6.08 -5.69
CA ARG A 185 10.05 -6.67 -5.46
C ARG A 185 10.97 -5.73 -4.68
N THR A 186 10.93 -4.44 -4.96
CA THR A 186 11.66 -3.42 -4.19
C THR A 186 11.20 -3.40 -2.74
N SER A 187 9.88 -3.51 -2.48
CA SER A 187 9.33 -3.62 -1.12
C SER A 187 9.82 -4.88 -0.40
N MET A 188 9.83 -6.03 -1.08
CA MET A 188 10.32 -7.28 -0.47
C MET A 188 11.82 -7.20 -0.18
N GLY A 189 12.60 -6.57 -1.06
CA GLY A 189 14.03 -6.32 -0.81
C GLY A 189 14.29 -5.38 0.37
N LEU A 190 13.43 -4.38 0.58
CA LEU A 190 13.46 -3.52 1.77
C LEU A 190 13.12 -4.31 3.03
N ILE A 191 12.05 -5.10 3.01
CA ILE A 191 11.66 -5.94 4.15
C ILE A 191 12.82 -6.89 4.51
N ASP A 192 13.37 -7.62 3.54
CA ASP A 192 14.51 -8.52 3.73
C ASP A 192 15.70 -7.80 4.40
N LEU A 193 16.04 -6.61 3.90
CA LEU A 193 17.15 -5.81 4.45
C LEU A 193 16.88 -5.39 5.90
N PHE A 194 15.68 -4.90 6.22
CA PHE A 194 15.32 -4.49 7.58
C PHE A 194 15.33 -5.66 8.56
N LEU A 195 14.87 -6.83 8.14
CA LEU A 195 14.90 -8.05 8.94
C LEU A 195 16.32 -8.54 9.20
N LYS A 196 17.18 -8.58 8.16
CA LYS A 196 18.57 -9.02 8.24
C LYS A 196 19.44 -8.12 9.11
N THR A 197 19.14 -6.83 9.11
CA THR A 197 19.88 -5.85 9.91
C THR A 197 19.33 -5.68 11.32
N ASN A 198 18.33 -6.47 11.71
CA ASN A 198 17.59 -6.35 12.97
C ASN A 198 17.03 -4.92 13.19
N GLN A 199 16.74 -4.18 12.12
CA GLN A 199 16.11 -2.86 12.22
C GLN A 199 14.58 -2.91 12.19
N ALA A 200 14.00 -4.07 11.89
CA ALA A 200 12.59 -4.38 12.08
C ALA A 200 12.41 -5.87 12.44
N SER A 201 11.40 -6.16 13.23
CA SER A 201 10.96 -7.50 13.57
C SER A 201 9.50 -7.72 13.17
N LYS A 202 8.65 -6.69 13.26
CA LYS A 202 7.25 -6.72 12.85
C LYS A 202 6.99 -5.71 11.74
N VAL A 203 6.54 -6.18 10.58
CA VAL A 203 6.33 -5.37 9.38
C VAL A 203 4.88 -5.46 8.92
N LEU A 204 4.30 -4.33 8.56
CA LEU A 204 2.97 -4.23 7.97
C LEU A 204 3.06 -3.70 6.54
N PHE A 205 2.50 -4.45 5.58
CA PHE A 205 2.31 -4.00 4.20
C PHE A 205 0.84 -3.63 3.99
N LEU A 206 0.60 -2.40 3.58
CA LEU A 206 -0.74 -1.83 3.35
C LEU A 206 -0.97 -1.51 1.89
N ALA A 207 -2.13 -1.89 1.38
CA ALA A 207 -2.60 -1.51 0.05
C ALA A 207 -4.07 -1.08 0.10
N ASP A 208 -4.56 -0.41 -0.95
CA ASP A 208 -5.94 0.09 -1.00
C ASP A 208 -6.96 -0.99 -1.37
N ARG A 209 -6.53 -2.08 -2.03
CA ARG A 209 -7.41 -3.13 -2.58
C ARG A 209 -6.98 -4.53 -2.18
N ASP A 210 -7.97 -5.41 -2.00
CA ASP A 210 -7.75 -6.85 -1.71
C ASP A 210 -6.81 -7.53 -2.71
N ALA A 211 -6.97 -7.27 -4.01
CA ALA A 211 -6.13 -7.86 -5.04
C ALA A 211 -4.64 -7.50 -4.91
N LEU A 212 -4.32 -6.27 -4.45
CA LEU A 212 -2.95 -5.84 -4.18
C LEU A 212 -2.41 -6.48 -2.90
N VAL A 213 -3.25 -6.61 -1.87
CA VAL A 213 -2.90 -7.32 -0.63
C VAL A 213 -2.62 -8.81 -0.93
N ASP A 214 -3.48 -9.47 -1.72
CA ASP A 214 -3.28 -10.85 -2.13
C ASP A 214 -2.00 -11.02 -2.97
N GLN A 215 -1.70 -10.08 -3.86
CA GLN A 215 -0.47 -10.06 -4.64
C GLN A 215 0.76 -9.87 -3.73
N ALA A 216 0.72 -8.93 -2.80
CA ALA A 216 1.81 -8.69 -1.85
C ALA A 216 2.08 -9.94 -0.98
N LEU A 217 1.02 -10.62 -0.55
CA LEU A 217 1.14 -11.83 0.26
C LEU A 217 1.67 -13.01 -0.55
N ASN A 218 1.05 -13.33 -1.70
CA ASN A 218 1.33 -14.56 -2.44
C ASN A 218 2.53 -14.42 -3.39
N ASP A 219 2.54 -13.36 -4.22
CA ASP A 219 3.59 -13.13 -5.22
C ASP A 219 4.78 -12.33 -4.62
N GLY A 220 4.59 -11.70 -3.45
CA GLY A 220 5.60 -10.98 -2.70
C GLY A 220 6.18 -11.82 -1.56
N ILE A 221 5.54 -11.76 -0.38
CA ILE A 221 6.07 -12.33 0.86
C ILE A 221 6.32 -13.84 0.73
N ARG A 222 5.32 -14.63 0.37
CA ARG A 222 5.45 -16.10 0.30
C ARG A 222 6.43 -16.57 -0.75
N GLN A 223 6.62 -15.81 -1.82
CA GLN A 223 7.57 -16.16 -2.88
C GLN A 223 9.01 -15.76 -2.54
N HIS A 224 9.22 -14.61 -1.91
CA HIS A 224 10.55 -14.03 -1.72
C HIS A 224 11.06 -14.12 -0.27
N LEU A 225 10.17 -14.30 0.70
CA LEU A 225 10.45 -14.41 2.13
C LEU A 225 9.70 -15.62 2.73
N PRO A 226 9.87 -16.83 2.16
CA PRO A 226 9.04 -18.01 2.49
C PRO A 226 9.21 -18.46 3.95
N ASP A 227 10.36 -18.21 4.55
CA ASP A 227 10.68 -18.65 5.92
C ASP A 227 10.13 -17.70 7.00
N GLU A 228 9.63 -16.52 6.60
CA GLU A 228 9.12 -15.54 7.54
C GLU A 228 7.64 -15.78 7.87
N PRO A 229 7.28 -15.94 9.15
CA PRO A 229 5.90 -16.10 9.59
C PRO A 229 5.04 -14.92 9.16
N ASN A 230 4.01 -15.17 8.37
CA ASN A 230 3.18 -14.13 7.77
C ASN A 230 1.69 -14.42 7.95
N ASP A 231 0.88 -13.35 7.95
CA ASP A 231 -0.57 -13.43 7.97
C ASP A 231 -1.23 -12.21 7.31
N ARG A 232 -2.48 -12.39 6.89
CA ARG A 232 -3.35 -11.30 6.45
C ARG A 232 -4.26 -10.90 7.60
N ILE A 233 -4.26 -9.61 7.94
CA ILE A 233 -5.12 -9.05 8.97
C ILE A 233 -6.56 -8.96 8.45
N PHE A 234 -7.50 -9.51 9.23
CA PHE A 234 -8.94 -9.34 9.08
C PHE A 234 -9.51 -8.73 10.37
N THR A 235 -10.58 -7.93 10.27
CA THR A 235 -11.17 -7.24 11.44
C THR A 235 -11.63 -8.16 12.58
N HIS A 236 -11.80 -9.45 12.32
CA HIS A 236 -12.31 -10.41 13.31
C HIS A 236 -11.32 -11.52 13.67
N SER A 237 -10.12 -11.50 13.10
CA SER A 237 -9.10 -12.52 13.34
C SER A 237 -7.72 -11.93 13.15
N ILE A 238 -7.02 -11.67 14.26
CA ILE A 238 -5.68 -11.09 14.27
C ILE A 238 -4.75 -12.03 15.04
N ASP A 239 -3.81 -12.65 14.33
CA ASP A 239 -2.73 -13.41 14.97
C ASP A 239 -1.52 -12.49 15.19
N LYS A 240 -1.34 -12.02 16.41
CA LYS A 240 -0.24 -11.10 16.79
C LYS A 240 1.13 -11.77 16.88
N THR A 241 1.23 -13.08 16.67
CA THR A 241 2.49 -13.84 16.79
C THR A 241 3.35 -13.80 15.53
N LYS A 242 2.80 -13.37 14.40
CA LYS A 242 3.51 -13.29 13.12
C LYS A 242 4.51 -12.13 13.09
N ARG A 243 5.38 -12.15 12.09
CA ARG A 243 6.35 -11.10 11.82
C ARG A 243 5.93 -10.20 10.66
N LEU A 244 5.38 -10.78 9.58
CA LEU A 244 4.96 -10.06 8.40
C LEU A 244 3.44 -10.06 8.29
N TYR A 245 2.88 -8.88 8.11
CA TYR A 245 1.44 -8.68 8.00
C TYR A 245 1.10 -7.95 6.72
N VAL A 246 -0.03 -8.33 6.12
CA VAL A 246 -0.62 -7.60 5.00
C VAL A 246 -2.06 -7.24 5.34
N ALA A 247 -2.49 -6.04 4.94
CA ALA A 247 -3.88 -5.62 5.13
C ALA A 247 -4.31 -4.60 4.07
N THR A 248 -5.63 -4.45 3.89
CA THR A 248 -6.13 -3.25 3.23
C THR A 248 -6.14 -2.07 4.21
N LEU A 249 -5.98 -0.85 3.69
CA LEU A 249 -6.12 0.37 4.46
C LEU A 249 -7.48 0.47 5.17
N HIS A 250 -8.51 -0.04 4.51
CA HIS A 250 -9.85 -0.10 5.09
C HIS A 250 -9.94 -1.05 6.29
N THR A 251 -9.28 -2.20 6.20
CA THR A 251 -9.25 -3.18 7.30
C THR A 251 -8.51 -2.61 8.49
N ILE A 252 -7.27 -2.14 8.29
CA ILE A 252 -6.46 -1.61 9.39
C ILE A 252 -7.11 -0.38 10.03
N GLY A 253 -7.72 0.52 9.24
CA GLY A 253 -8.46 1.68 9.74
C GLY A 253 -9.67 1.37 10.63
N ARG A 254 -10.08 0.09 10.73
CA ARG A 254 -11.14 -0.37 11.63
C ARG A 254 -10.63 -1.08 12.89
N CYS A 255 -9.39 -1.54 12.87
CA CYS A 255 -8.84 -2.36 13.96
C CYS A 255 -7.44 -1.90 14.44
N PHE A 256 -6.92 -0.74 14.00
CA PHE A 256 -5.58 -0.31 14.41
C PHE A 256 -5.45 -0.14 15.93
N GLU A 257 -6.52 0.26 16.62
CA GLU A 257 -6.54 0.41 18.08
C GLU A 257 -6.42 -0.92 18.85
N GLU A 258 -6.58 -2.08 18.16
CA GLU A 258 -6.34 -3.40 18.77
C GLU A 258 -4.84 -3.71 18.90
N PHE A 259 -3.99 -2.95 18.24
CA PHE A 259 -2.55 -3.03 18.34
C PHE A 259 -2.03 -1.92 19.28
N SER A 260 -0.89 -2.16 19.90
CA SER A 260 -0.18 -1.09 20.59
C SER A 260 0.42 -0.11 19.56
N PRO A 261 0.63 1.17 19.93
CA PRO A 261 1.22 2.14 19.00
C PRO A 261 2.58 1.73 18.44
N ALA A 262 3.39 0.98 19.17
CA ALA A 262 4.69 0.50 18.72
C ALA A 262 4.68 -0.94 18.19
N PHE A 263 3.53 -1.54 17.91
CA PHE A 263 3.44 -2.94 17.49
C PHE A 263 4.21 -3.23 16.19
N PHE A 264 4.20 -2.32 15.23
CA PHE A 264 4.94 -2.46 13.98
C PHE A 264 6.22 -1.60 14.01
N ASP A 265 7.33 -2.15 13.52
CA ASP A 265 8.60 -1.44 13.37
C ASP A 265 8.72 -0.76 12.01
N LEU A 266 8.13 -1.37 10.99
CA LEU A 266 8.10 -0.88 9.60
C LEU A 266 6.70 -1.02 9.01
N ILE A 267 6.22 0.04 8.40
CA ILE A 267 4.97 0.03 7.61
C ILE A 267 5.28 0.47 6.19
N ILE A 268 4.85 -0.35 5.22
CA ILE A 268 4.99 -0.06 3.80
C ILE A 268 3.60 0.21 3.22
N PHE A 269 3.43 1.35 2.57
CA PHE A 269 2.20 1.76 1.91
C PHE A 269 2.34 1.62 0.39
N ASP A 270 1.59 0.72 -0.23
CA ASP A 270 1.48 0.67 -1.69
C ASP A 270 0.36 1.62 -2.16
N GLU A 271 0.62 2.33 -3.26
CA GLU A 271 -0.22 3.40 -3.81
C GLU A 271 -0.50 4.52 -2.78
N ALA A 272 0.55 4.99 -2.12
CA ALA A 272 0.51 5.96 -1.03
C ALA A 272 -0.24 7.27 -1.34
N HIS A 273 -0.37 7.64 -2.62
CA HIS A 273 -1.08 8.84 -3.09
C HIS A 273 -2.60 8.77 -2.94
N ARG A 274 -3.19 7.57 -2.85
CA ARG A 274 -4.66 7.39 -2.82
C ARG A 274 -5.28 7.50 -1.44
N SER A 275 -4.48 7.40 -0.43
CA SER A 275 -4.94 6.97 0.89
C SER A 275 -5.01 8.08 1.94
N ILE A 276 -4.60 9.29 1.62
CA ILE A 276 -4.15 10.28 2.61
C ILE A 276 -5.30 11.00 3.33
N PHE A 277 -6.49 11.09 2.75
CA PHE A 277 -7.41 12.16 3.14
C PHE A 277 -8.41 11.89 4.26
N ASN A 278 -8.60 10.68 4.84
CA ASN A 278 -9.52 10.56 5.97
C ASN A 278 -9.09 9.58 7.09
N LYS A 279 -8.99 8.28 6.83
CA LYS A 279 -8.66 7.27 7.87
C LYS A 279 -7.18 6.92 7.93
N LEU A 280 -6.45 7.17 6.86
CA LEU A 280 -5.02 6.87 6.80
C LEU A 280 -4.21 7.81 7.68
N GLY A 281 -4.59 9.09 7.76
CA GLY A 281 -3.95 10.04 8.67
C GLY A 281 -3.96 9.56 10.11
N GLU A 282 -5.08 9.00 10.57
CA GLU A 282 -5.23 8.45 11.92
C GLU A 282 -4.31 7.24 12.13
N VAL A 283 -4.24 6.30 11.17
CA VAL A 283 -3.38 5.12 11.23
C VAL A 283 -1.90 5.51 11.25
N ILE A 284 -1.50 6.47 10.40
CA ILE A 284 -0.12 6.95 10.32
C ILE A 284 0.30 7.71 11.58
N GLN A 285 -0.62 8.44 12.21
CA GLN A 285 -0.37 9.14 13.47
C GLN A 285 -0.38 8.19 14.67
N TYR A 286 -1.13 7.10 14.58
CA TYR A 286 -1.23 6.13 15.65
C TYR A 286 0.03 5.30 15.82
N PHE A 287 0.55 4.72 14.72
CA PHE A 287 1.70 3.82 14.80
C PHE A 287 3.04 4.56 14.84
N ASP A 288 3.82 4.24 15.85
CA ASP A 288 5.21 4.69 15.96
C ASP A 288 6.15 3.77 15.19
N ALA A 289 6.02 3.73 13.88
CA ALA A 289 6.80 2.90 12.98
C ALA A 289 7.66 3.75 12.02
N ARG A 290 8.70 3.15 11.44
CA ARG A 290 9.29 3.68 10.20
C ARG A 290 8.32 3.44 9.06
N MET A 291 8.20 4.38 8.13
CA MET A 291 7.19 4.31 7.07
C MET A 291 7.78 4.52 5.70
N ILE A 292 7.40 3.68 4.75
CA ILE A 292 7.81 3.79 3.35
C ILE A 292 6.57 3.84 2.47
N GLY A 293 6.39 4.93 1.74
CA GLY A 293 5.37 5.07 0.72
C GLY A 293 5.90 4.66 -0.65
N LEU A 294 5.12 3.84 -1.37
CA LEU A 294 5.37 3.54 -2.78
C LEU A 294 4.22 4.09 -3.61
N THR A 295 4.54 4.72 -4.73
CA THR A 295 3.53 5.16 -5.68
C THR A 295 4.03 5.03 -7.12
N ALA A 296 3.08 4.72 -8.04
CA ALA A 296 3.33 4.80 -9.47
C ALA A 296 2.98 6.18 -10.04
N THR A 297 2.32 7.02 -9.26
CA THR A 297 1.97 8.38 -9.69
C THR A 297 3.25 9.17 -9.93
N PRO A 298 3.44 9.79 -11.12
CA PRO A 298 4.58 10.64 -11.36
C PRO A 298 4.69 11.75 -10.31
N ALA A 299 5.92 12.12 -9.96
CA ALA A 299 6.19 13.07 -8.88
C ALA A 299 5.41 14.40 -9.05
N ASP A 300 5.26 14.89 -10.27
CA ASP A 300 4.53 16.13 -10.60
C ASP A 300 3.02 16.07 -10.27
N PHE A 301 2.47 14.89 -10.03
CA PHE A 301 1.05 14.66 -9.72
C PHE A 301 0.81 14.10 -8.32
N VAL A 302 1.86 13.91 -7.55
CA VAL A 302 1.74 13.55 -6.12
C VAL A 302 1.36 14.79 -5.34
N ASP A 303 0.35 14.69 -4.48
CA ASP A 303 -0.09 15.79 -3.64
C ASP A 303 1.02 16.26 -2.69
N ARG A 304 1.08 17.56 -2.45
CA ARG A 304 2.03 18.16 -1.50
C ARG A 304 1.93 17.53 -0.11
N ASP A 305 0.74 17.21 0.34
CA ASP A 305 0.51 16.61 1.64
C ASP A 305 1.10 15.21 1.73
N THR A 306 1.12 14.44 0.61
CA THR A 306 1.84 13.17 0.53
C THR A 306 3.34 13.35 0.75
N PHE A 307 3.95 14.34 0.10
CA PHE A 307 5.37 14.62 0.30
C PHE A 307 5.69 14.98 1.76
N LEU A 308 4.88 15.85 2.36
CA LEU A 308 5.03 16.24 3.77
C LEU A 308 4.86 15.04 4.71
N LEU A 309 3.89 14.19 4.42
CA LEU A 309 3.63 12.98 5.21
C LEU A 309 4.82 12.01 5.21
N PHE A 310 5.57 11.93 4.11
CA PHE A 310 6.74 11.06 3.96
C PHE A 310 8.09 11.79 4.13
N ASP A 311 8.13 12.86 4.91
CA ASP A 311 9.35 13.64 5.24
C ASP A 311 10.11 14.15 4.01
N CYS A 312 9.34 14.59 2.98
CA CYS A 312 9.85 15.16 1.73
C CYS A 312 9.41 16.63 1.56
N PRO A 313 9.81 17.56 2.44
CA PRO A 313 9.29 18.94 2.44
C PRO A 313 9.61 19.74 1.17
N ASP A 314 10.68 19.40 0.47
CA ASP A 314 11.12 20.06 -0.77
C ASP A 314 10.38 19.55 -2.03
N ILE A 315 9.34 18.73 -1.84
CA ILE A 315 8.57 18.08 -2.93
C ILE A 315 9.47 17.17 -3.79
N ILE A 316 10.55 16.68 -3.24
CA ILE A 316 11.47 15.74 -3.88
C ILE A 316 11.32 14.39 -3.17
N PRO A 317 10.89 13.32 -3.86
CA PRO A 317 10.79 12.00 -3.23
C PRO A 317 12.19 11.47 -2.87
N THR A 318 12.26 10.55 -1.92
CA THR A 318 13.51 9.87 -1.53
C THR A 318 14.17 9.18 -2.73
N PHE A 319 13.33 8.62 -3.63
CA PHE A 319 13.78 8.06 -4.91
C PHE A 319 12.69 8.23 -5.97
N CYS A 320 13.13 8.49 -7.21
CA CYS A 320 12.23 8.62 -8.36
C CYS A 320 12.77 7.80 -9.54
N TYR A 321 11.92 6.93 -10.09
CA TYR A 321 12.20 6.17 -11.31
C TYR A 321 11.02 6.30 -12.28
N PRO A 322 11.02 7.36 -13.11
CA PRO A 322 9.90 7.72 -13.96
C PRO A 322 9.80 6.79 -15.18
N TYR A 323 8.62 6.78 -15.80
CA TYR A 323 8.31 5.95 -16.96
C TYR A 323 9.29 6.14 -18.13
N LYS A 324 9.65 7.39 -18.44
CA LYS A 324 10.60 7.71 -19.52
C LYS A 324 11.96 7.07 -19.29
N GLN A 325 12.51 7.18 -18.09
CA GLN A 325 13.78 6.56 -17.74
C GLN A 325 13.71 5.03 -17.88
N ALA A 326 12.59 4.44 -17.47
CA ALA A 326 12.40 2.99 -17.58
C ALA A 326 12.33 2.51 -19.03
N ILE A 327 11.86 3.34 -19.98
CA ILE A 327 11.94 3.05 -21.42
C ILE A 327 13.37 3.20 -21.93
N ASP A 328 14.03 4.30 -21.60
CA ASP A 328 15.39 4.59 -22.04
C ASP A 328 16.38 3.48 -21.58
N GLU A 329 16.12 2.88 -20.43
CA GLU A 329 16.87 1.74 -19.87
C GLU A 329 16.34 0.36 -20.32
N ASN A 330 15.37 0.28 -21.24
CA ASN A 330 14.75 -0.96 -21.74
C ASN A 330 14.07 -1.85 -20.66
N VAL A 331 13.69 -1.27 -19.55
CA VAL A 331 12.93 -1.95 -18.48
C VAL A 331 11.45 -2.02 -18.83
N LEU A 332 10.92 -0.98 -19.48
CA LEU A 332 9.58 -0.90 -20.02
C LEU A 332 9.63 -0.67 -21.53
N VAL A 333 8.54 -1.01 -22.22
CA VAL A 333 8.38 -0.73 -23.64
C VAL A 333 7.52 0.50 -23.85
N ASP A 334 7.76 1.23 -24.92
CA ASP A 334 6.92 2.35 -25.32
C ASP A 334 5.59 1.86 -25.91
N TYR A 335 4.64 2.76 -26.08
CA TYR A 335 3.32 2.44 -26.62
C TYR A 335 2.94 3.40 -27.73
N SER A 336 2.16 2.89 -28.69
CA SER A 336 1.52 3.68 -29.72
C SER A 336 0.05 3.90 -29.37
N LEU A 337 -0.42 5.13 -29.52
CA LEU A 337 -1.82 5.49 -29.25
C LEU A 337 -2.60 5.63 -30.55
N TYR A 338 -3.64 4.81 -30.69
CA TYR A 338 -4.63 4.93 -31.76
C TYR A 338 -5.90 5.54 -31.19
N LYS A 339 -6.45 6.53 -31.85
CA LYS A 339 -7.73 7.14 -31.49
C LYS A 339 -8.76 6.84 -32.56
N ALA A 340 -9.69 5.95 -32.24
CA ALA A 340 -10.86 5.69 -33.03
C ALA A 340 -12.07 6.48 -32.52
N GLN A 341 -12.86 7.02 -33.40
CA GLN A 341 -14.14 7.66 -33.07
C GLN A 341 -15.15 7.35 -34.17
N THR A 342 -16.27 6.78 -33.80
CA THR A 342 -17.41 6.70 -34.71
C THR A 342 -17.99 8.09 -34.97
N ASN A 343 -18.66 8.30 -36.12
CA ASN A 343 -19.35 9.58 -36.38
C ASN A 343 -20.32 9.92 -35.26
N PHE A 344 -21.02 8.92 -34.72
CA PHE A 344 -21.96 9.06 -33.61
C PHE A 344 -21.29 9.57 -32.32
N GLN A 345 -20.09 9.12 -32.02
CA GLN A 345 -19.34 9.61 -30.86
C GLN A 345 -18.85 11.06 -31.04
N ARG A 346 -18.62 11.49 -32.27
CA ARG A 346 -18.19 12.87 -32.59
C ARG A 346 -19.34 13.85 -32.59
N GLU A 347 -20.47 13.49 -33.20
CA GLU A 347 -21.55 14.41 -33.57
C GLU A 347 -22.82 14.19 -32.71
N GLY A 348 -22.89 13.07 -31.95
CA GLY A 348 -24.11 12.60 -31.32
C GLY A 348 -25.00 11.87 -32.32
N ILE A 349 -26.17 11.43 -31.89
CA ILE A 349 -27.13 10.70 -32.72
C ILE A 349 -28.55 11.07 -32.31
N ILE A 350 -29.42 11.18 -33.30
CA ILE A 350 -30.88 11.23 -33.07
C ILE A 350 -31.39 9.80 -32.93
N GLY A 351 -32.38 9.56 -32.05
CA GLY A 351 -32.83 8.22 -31.73
C GLY A 351 -33.32 7.40 -32.95
N ASN A 352 -33.82 8.05 -34.02
CA ASN A 352 -34.22 7.39 -35.25
C ASN A 352 -33.06 6.90 -36.14
N GLU A 353 -31.83 7.32 -35.86
CA GLU A 353 -30.62 6.86 -36.54
C GLU A 353 -30.01 5.61 -35.86
N LEU A 354 -30.58 5.19 -34.73
CA LEU A 354 -30.19 3.95 -34.04
C LEU A 354 -30.73 2.72 -34.78
N SER A 355 -30.21 1.53 -34.45
CA SER A 355 -30.74 0.27 -34.93
C SER A 355 -32.23 0.10 -34.57
N GLU A 356 -32.98 -0.66 -35.37
CA GLU A 356 -34.41 -0.93 -35.10
C GLU A 356 -34.67 -1.49 -33.70
N GLU A 357 -33.76 -2.35 -33.20
CA GLU A 357 -33.83 -2.92 -31.86
C GLU A 357 -33.72 -1.82 -30.77
N SER A 358 -32.82 -0.87 -30.97
CA SER A 358 -32.64 0.26 -30.05
C SER A 358 -33.79 1.26 -30.12
N GLN A 359 -34.35 1.50 -31.32
CA GLN A 359 -35.54 2.33 -31.48
C GLN A 359 -36.75 1.71 -30.79
N ASN A 360 -36.97 0.40 -30.96
CA ASN A 360 -38.05 -0.31 -30.29
C ASN A 360 -37.94 -0.25 -28.76
N ALA A 361 -36.71 -0.38 -28.22
CA ALA A 361 -36.46 -0.24 -26.79
C ALA A 361 -36.74 1.18 -26.25
N LEU A 362 -36.53 2.23 -27.05
CA LEU A 362 -36.94 3.60 -26.72
C LEU A 362 -38.46 3.75 -26.69
N ILE A 363 -39.15 3.18 -27.70
CA ILE A 363 -40.60 3.21 -27.80
C ILE A 363 -41.26 2.49 -26.61
N GLU A 364 -40.74 1.33 -26.21
CA GLU A 364 -41.18 0.59 -25.01
C GLU A 364 -41.05 1.40 -23.73
N GLN A 365 -40.06 2.30 -23.66
CA GLN A 365 -39.86 3.23 -22.54
C GLN A 365 -40.72 4.50 -22.65
N GLY A 366 -41.57 4.60 -23.68
CA GLY A 366 -42.44 5.76 -23.91
C GLY A 366 -41.69 6.97 -24.48
N LEU A 367 -40.54 6.76 -25.10
CA LEU A 367 -39.69 7.78 -25.70
C LEU A 367 -39.87 7.75 -27.24
N ASP A 368 -39.97 8.93 -27.86
CA ASP A 368 -40.08 9.03 -29.30
C ASP A 368 -38.67 9.14 -29.94
N PRO A 369 -38.25 8.13 -30.74
CA PRO A 369 -36.93 8.14 -31.37
C PRO A 369 -36.66 9.35 -32.26
N ASP A 370 -37.68 9.95 -32.86
CA ASP A 370 -37.52 11.11 -33.75
C ASP A 370 -37.20 12.40 -33.01
N THR A 371 -37.49 12.48 -31.73
CA THR A 371 -37.35 13.69 -30.93
C THR A 371 -36.17 13.65 -29.96
N ILE A 372 -35.59 12.48 -29.74
CA ILE A 372 -34.50 12.30 -28.76
C ILE A 372 -33.14 12.42 -29.44
N TYR A 373 -32.30 13.28 -28.83
CA TYR A 373 -30.90 13.42 -29.20
C TYR A 373 -29.99 12.91 -28.06
N PHE A 374 -29.03 12.07 -28.42
CA PHE A 374 -27.99 11.59 -27.51
C PHE A 374 -26.66 12.24 -27.87
N ALA A 375 -26.04 12.94 -26.90
CA ALA A 375 -24.68 13.44 -27.08
C ALA A 375 -23.70 12.28 -27.19
N GLY A 376 -22.61 12.44 -27.93
CA GLY A 376 -21.59 11.40 -28.12
C GLY A 376 -21.04 10.80 -26.81
N THR A 377 -21.06 11.57 -25.70
CA THR A 377 -20.67 11.10 -24.35
C THR A 377 -21.72 10.27 -23.63
N GLU A 378 -22.95 10.23 -24.14
CA GLU A 378 -24.08 9.49 -23.56
C GLU A 378 -24.31 8.16 -24.28
N ILE A 379 -23.81 8.03 -25.52
CA ILE A 379 -23.79 6.79 -26.29
C ILE A 379 -23.01 5.74 -25.51
N GLU A 380 -23.53 4.52 -25.46
CA GLU A 380 -23.01 3.39 -24.66
C GLU A 380 -23.29 3.47 -23.14
N LYS A 381 -23.54 4.64 -22.60
CA LYS A 381 -23.96 4.79 -21.21
C LYS A 381 -25.49 4.70 -21.07
N LYS A 382 -26.24 5.38 -21.94
CA LYS A 382 -27.70 5.43 -21.95
C LYS A 382 -28.28 4.57 -23.07
N VAL A 383 -27.61 4.53 -24.21
CA VAL A 383 -28.03 3.79 -25.41
C VAL A 383 -26.83 2.99 -25.93
N SER A 384 -27.01 1.70 -26.08
CA SER A 384 -26.01 0.81 -26.70
C SER A 384 -26.57 0.28 -28.00
N ASP A 385 -25.92 0.64 -29.10
CA ASP A 385 -26.32 0.21 -30.43
C ASP A 385 -25.45 -0.95 -30.91
N LYS A 386 -26.11 -2.04 -31.35
CA LYS A 386 -25.45 -3.29 -31.74
C LYS A 386 -24.53 -3.12 -32.96
N ASP A 387 -24.93 -2.29 -33.90
CA ASP A 387 -24.13 -2.02 -35.10
C ASP A 387 -22.88 -1.19 -34.79
N THR A 388 -22.99 -0.27 -33.83
CA THR A 388 -21.81 0.43 -33.29
C THR A 388 -20.84 -0.52 -32.65
N LEU A 389 -21.31 -1.47 -31.81
CA LEU A 389 -20.45 -2.47 -31.17
C LEU A 389 -19.77 -3.40 -32.18
N ARG A 390 -20.47 -3.78 -33.28
CA ARG A 390 -19.88 -4.57 -34.37
C ARG A 390 -18.76 -3.83 -35.05
N LYS A 391 -18.92 -2.57 -35.42
CA LYS A 391 -17.87 -1.73 -36.02
C LYS A 391 -16.69 -1.55 -35.09
N GLN A 392 -16.95 -1.37 -33.80
CA GLN A 392 -15.85 -1.30 -32.81
C GLN A 392 -15.06 -2.61 -32.74
N TRP A 393 -15.71 -3.77 -32.81
CA TRP A 393 -15.02 -5.05 -32.85
C TRP A 393 -14.23 -5.28 -34.14
N GLU A 394 -14.76 -4.85 -35.30
CA GLU A 394 -14.03 -4.89 -36.59
C GLU A 394 -12.74 -4.07 -36.50
N GLU A 395 -12.82 -2.86 -35.95
CA GLU A 395 -11.68 -1.97 -35.78
C GLU A 395 -10.65 -2.52 -34.76
N ILE A 396 -11.13 -3.02 -33.62
CA ILE A 396 -10.24 -3.70 -32.65
C ILE A 396 -9.54 -4.88 -33.30
N TRP A 397 -10.25 -5.72 -34.06
CA TRP A 397 -9.67 -6.89 -34.72
C TRP A 397 -8.62 -6.51 -35.76
N GLU A 398 -8.82 -5.40 -36.45
CA GLU A 398 -7.87 -4.89 -37.45
C GLU A 398 -6.61 -4.28 -36.82
N ILE A 399 -6.79 -3.43 -35.81
CA ILE A 399 -5.70 -2.61 -35.25
C ILE A 399 -4.89 -3.36 -34.19
N CYS A 400 -5.52 -4.25 -33.42
CA CYS A 400 -4.83 -4.96 -32.35
C CYS A 400 -3.58 -5.70 -32.84
N LEU A 401 -2.50 -5.55 -32.09
CA LEU A 401 -1.31 -6.36 -32.27
C LEU A 401 -1.66 -7.85 -32.09
N LYS A 402 -1.28 -8.64 -33.08
CA LYS A 402 -1.55 -10.07 -33.15
C LYS A 402 -0.34 -10.86 -32.70
N ASP A 403 -0.54 -12.11 -32.34
CA ASP A 403 0.54 -13.05 -32.02
C ASP A 403 1.46 -13.32 -33.22
N GLN A 404 2.50 -14.11 -33.03
CA GLN A 404 3.47 -14.44 -34.10
C GLN A 404 2.82 -15.11 -35.32
N SER A 405 1.66 -15.77 -35.17
CA SER A 405 0.92 -16.33 -36.30
C SER A 405 0.21 -15.28 -37.18
N GLY A 406 0.05 -14.05 -36.64
CA GLY A 406 -0.71 -12.98 -37.28
C GLY A 406 -2.22 -13.21 -37.33
N GLN A 407 -2.73 -14.28 -36.71
CA GLN A 407 -4.14 -14.67 -36.81
C GLN A 407 -4.98 -14.17 -35.63
N LEU A 408 -4.48 -14.29 -34.41
CA LEU A 408 -5.23 -13.95 -33.21
C LEU A 408 -4.63 -12.73 -32.50
N PRO A 409 -5.47 -11.87 -31.92
CA PRO A 409 -5.01 -10.80 -31.04
C PRO A 409 -4.11 -11.35 -29.94
N GLY A 410 -3.02 -10.66 -29.63
CA GLY A 410 -2.25 -10.90 -28.42
C GLY A 410 -3.09 -10.61 -27.17
N LYS A 411 -2.56 -10.85 -25.98
CA LYS A 411 -3.28 -10.57 -24.74
C LYS A 411 -3.75 -9.12 -24.70
N THR A 412 -5.06 -8.94 -24.48
CA THR A 412 -5.76 -7.65 -24.62
C THR A 412 -6.63 -7.40 -23.40
N ILE A 413 -6.63 -6.17 -22.89
CA ILE A 413 -7.64 -5.71 -21.92
C ILE A 413 -8.53 -4.68 -22.61
N ILE A 414 -9.84 -4.87 -22.53
CA ILE A 414 -10.85 -3.90 -22.95
C ILE A 414 -11.48 -3.30 -21.69
N PHE A 415 -11.35 -2.02 -21.52
CA PHE A 415 -11.94 -1.29 -20.39
C PHE A 415 -13.33 -0.78 -20.76
N ALA A 416 -14.36 -1.51 -20.35
CA ALA A 416 -15.75 -1.19 -20.61
C ALA A 416 -16.29 -0.14 -19.61
N MET A 417 -17.38 0.53 -19.99
CA MET A 417 -18.01 1.59 -19.20
C MET A 417 -18.82 1.04 -18.03
N THR A 418 -19.62 0.01 -18.28
CA THR A 418 -20.50 -0.65 -17.31
C THR A 418 -20.45 -2.17 -17.48
N GLN A 419 -20.96 -2.91 -16.50
CA GLN A 419 -21.07 -4.36 -16.60
C GLN A 419 -21.97 -4.79 -17.77
N ALA A 420 -23.12 -4.15 -17.93
CA ALA A 420 -24.03 -4.40 -19.05
C ALA A 420 -23.36 -4.12 -20.41
N HIS A 421 -22.48 -3.11 -20.50
CA HIS A 421 -21.69 -2.84 -21.70
C HIS A 421 -20.68 -3.98 -21.95
N ALA A 422 -19.99 -4.45 -20.92
CA ALA A 422 -19.03 -5.55 -21.04
C ALA A 422 -19.69 -6.86 -21.52
N GLU A 423 -20.87 -7.18 -21.01
CA GLU A 423 -21.66 -8.35 -21.40
C GLU A 423 -22.14 -8.25 -22.86
N ARG A 424 -22.65 -7.08 -23.27
CA ARG A 424 -23.04 -6.86 -24.66
C ARG A 424 -21.88 -6.97 -25.65
N LEU A 425 -20.72 -6.41 -25.29
CA LEU A 425 -19.51 -6.59 -26.10
C LEU A 425 -19.16 -8.06 -26.29
N MET A 426 -19.25 -8.87 -25.23
CA MET A 426 -18.99 -10.31 -25.32
C MET A 426 -20.00 -11.01 -26.23
N ILE A 427 -21.31 -10.71 -26.08
CA ILE A 427 -22.39 -11.29 -26.92
C ILE A 427 -22.15 -10.95 -28.39
N VAL A 428 -21.90 -9.68 -28.72
CA VAL A 428 -21.66 -9.24 -30.11
C VAL A 428 -20.39 -9.92 -30.66
N PHE A 429 -19.35 -10.09 -29.86
CA PHE A 429 -18.17 -10.82 -30.29
C PHE A 429 -18.47 -12.28 -30.63
N GLU A 430 -19.22 -13.00 -29.79
CA GLU A 430 -19.59 -14.40 -30.02
C GLU A 430 -20.46 -14.59 -31.27
N GLU A 431 -21.29 -13.61 -31.58
CA GLU A 431 -22.10 -13.58 -32.83
C GLU A 431 -21.21 -13.37 -34.06
N MET A 432 -20.24 -12.44 -33.99
CA MET A 432 -19.34 -12.13 -35.11
C MET A 432 -18.29 -13.22 -35.37
N PHE A 433 -17.80 -13.82 -34.28
CA PHE A 433 -16.67 -14.77 -34.30
C PHE A 433 -17.00 -16.07 -33.55
N PRO A 434 -18.02 -16.85 -33.98
CA PRO A 434 -18.52 -18.02 -33.25
C PRO A 434 -17.43 -19.12 -33.08
N GLN A 435 -16.40 -19.13 -33.94
CA GLN A 435 -15.27 -20.05 -33.89
C GLN A 435 -14.28 -19.70 -32.77
N PHE A 436 -14.35 -18.50 -32.16
CA PHE A 436 -13.41 -18.00 -31.15
C PHE A 436 -14.08 -17.72 -29.80
N LYS A 437 -15.11 -18.47 -29.40
CA LYS A 437 -15.87 -18.26 -28.16
C LYS A 437 -15.03 -18.23 -26.89
N ASP A 438 -13.91 -18.96 -26.84
CA ASP A 438 -13.03 -19.00 -25.67
C ASP A 438 -12.01 -17.87 -25.63
N LEU A 439 -11.93 -17.05 -26.69
CA LEU A 439 -10.96 -15.97 -26.80
C LEU A 439 -11.28 -14.81 -25.85
N VAL A 440 -12.55 -14.53 -25.59
CA VAL A 440 -13.04 -13.38 -24.81
C VAL A 440 -13.71 -13.84 -23.52
N ARG A 441 -13.45 -13.14 -22.42
CA ARG A 441 -14.18 -13.29 -21.14
C ARG A 441 -14.41 -11.94 -20.49
N VAL A 442 -15.59 -11.79 -19.86
CA VAL A 442 -15.87 -10.66 -18.99
C VAL A 442 -15.31 -10.94 -17.59
N ILE A 443 -14.46 -10.03 -17.11
CA ILE A 443 -13.82 -10.10 -15.80
C ILE A 443 -14.22 -8.84 -15.00
N THR A 444 -15.24 -8.99 -14.16
CA THR A 444 -15.78 -7.91 -13.31
C THR A 444 -15.78 -8.34 -11.84
N SER A 445 -16.21 -7.47 -10.94
CA SER A 445 -16.26 -7.73 -9.49
C SER A 445 -17.29 -8.76 -9.05
N ASP A 446 -18.13 -9.24 -9.96
CA ASP A 446 -19.16 -10.25 -9.67
C ASP A 446 -18.53 -11.66 -9.67
N THR A 447 -18.48 -12.26 -8.71
CA THR A 447 -17.67 -12.70 -7.63
C THR A 447 -17.21 -14.16 -7.63
N GLU A 448 -18.04 -15.17 -7.87
CA GLU A 448 -17.62 -16.56 -7.63
C GLU A 448 -16.81 -17.18 -8.78
N ARG A 449 -17.04 -16.72 -10.01
CA ARG A 449 -16.33 -17.21 -11.21
C ARG A 449 -14.99 -16.51 -11.46
N VAL A 450 -14.77 -15.36 -10.82
CA VAL A 450 -13.62 -14.47 -11.08
C VAL A 450 -12.44 -14.81 -10.20
N ARG A 451 -12.70 -15.25 -8.96
CA ARG A 451 -11.69 -15.67 -7.97
C ARG A 451 -11.57 -17.20 -7.92
N ASP A 452 -10.45 -17.69 -7.41
CA ASP A 452 -10.29 -19.12 -7.10
C ASP A 452 -11.30 -19.50 -6.00
N GLY A 453 -12.08 -20.53 -6.25
CA GLY A 453 -13.12 -20.99 -5.33
C GLY A 453 -13.53 -22.43 -5.61
N ALA A 454 -14.68 -22.86 -5.10
CA ALA A 454 -15.20 -24.23 -5.17
C ALA A 454 -15.32 -24.80 -6.61
N TRP A 455 -15.18 -23.98 -7.64
CA TRP A 455 -15.31 -24.33 -9.06
C TRP A 455 -13.97 -24.37 -9.81
N GLY A 456 -12.82 -24.29 -9.12
CA GLY A 456 -11.49 -24.37 -9.71
C GLY A 456 -10.82 -23.00 -9.90
N GLU A 457 -9.90 -22.92 -10.87
CA GLU A 457 -9.10 -21.71 -11.13
C GLU A 457 -9.99 -20.57 -11.66
N GLY A 458 -10.00 -19.43 -10.94
CA GLY A 458 -10.78 -18.25 -11.30
C GLY A 458 -10.34 -17.60 -12.62
N LEU A 459 -11.22 -16.82 -13.25
CA LEU A 459 -10.96 -16.18 -14.54
C LEU A 459 -9.74 -15.27 -14.56
N ILE A 460 -9.42 -14.62 -13.45
CA ILE A 460 -8.20 -13.80 -13.33
C ILE A 460 -6.96 -14.66 -13.45
N ASN A 461 -6.92 -15.80 -12.77
CA ASN A 461 -5.77 -16.70 -12.82
C ASN A 461 -5.67 -17.39 -14.18
N GLN A 462 -6.80 -17.77 -14.80
CA GLN A 462 -6.80 -18.26 -16.17
C GLN A 462 -6.22 -17.23 -17.13
N PHE A 463 -6.65 -15.95 -17.04
CA PHE A 463 -6.09 -14.87 -17.86
C PHE A 463 -4.59 -14.66 -17.61
N LYS A 464 -4.12 -14.80 -16.35
CA LYS A 464 -2.71 -14.67 -16.00
C LYS A 464 -1.85 -15.84 -16.49
N LYS A 465 -2.32 -17.07 -16.34
CA LYS A 465 -1.49 -18.27 -16.43
C LYS A 465 -1.70 -19.08 -17.70
N ARG A 466 -2.87 -18.93 -18.36
CA ARG A 466 -3.23 -19.73 -19.54
C ARG A 466 -3.19 -18.88 -20.81
N ASP A 467 -3.18 -19.54 -21.96
CA ASP A 467 -3.29 -18.86 -23.25
C ASP A 467 -4.67 -18.23 -23.42
N MET A 468 -5.71 -18.99 -23.14
CA MET A 468 -7.09 -18.50 -23.17
C MET A 468 -7.62 -18.20 -21.75
N PRO A 469 -8.44 -17.17 -21.61
CA PRO A 469 -8.83 -16.17 -22.60
C PRO A 469 -7.66 -15.23 -22.96
N ARG A 470 -7.65 -14.72 -24.21
CA ARG A 470 -6.68 -13.69 -24.63
C ARG A 470 -7.23 -12.28 -24.47
N ILE A 471 -8.55 -12.09 -24.52
CA ILE A 471 -9.20 -10.79 -24.36
C ILE A 471 -10.02 -10.80 -23.07
N ALA A 472 -9.67 -9.90 -22.17
CA ALA A 472 -10.39 -9.66 -20.93
C ALA A 472 -11.18 -8.34 -21.06
N ILE A 473 -12.53 -8.40 -20.99
CA ILE A 473 -13.37 -7.20 -20.89
C ILE A 473 -13.60 -6.90 -19.42
N SER A 474 -13.20 -5.73 -18.96
CA SER A 474 -13.23 -5.38 -17.53
C SER A 474 -13.88 -4.03 -17.26
N VAL A 475 -14.51 -3.94 -16.09
CA VAL A 475 -15.02 -2.69 -15.53
C VAL A 475 -14.30 -2.45 -14.20
N ASP A 476 -13.41 -1.47 -14.16
CA ASP A 476 -12.60 -1.01 -13.00
C ASP A 476 -11.74 -2.06 -12.28
N MET A 477 -11.92 -3.36 -12.54
CA MET A 477 -11.23 -4.42 -11.80
C MET A 477 -9.80 -4.64 -12.27
N LEU A 478 -9.55 -4.56 -13.57
CA LEU A 478 -8.23 -4.76 -14.17
C LEU A 478 -7.43 -3.45 -14.32
N ASP A 479 -7.98 -2.33 -13.88
CA ASP A 479 -7.33 -1.02 -13.93
C ASP A 479 -6.04 -1.01 -13.07
N THR A 480 -6.06 -1.75 -11.94
CA THR A 480 -4.93 -1.89 -11.01
C THR A 480 -4.83 -3.33 -10.50
N GLY A 481 -3.66 -3.76 -10.00
CA GLY A 481 -3.52 -5.03 -9.27
C GLY A 481 -3.34 -6.29 -10.10
N ILE A 482 -3.21 -6.21 -11.43
CA ILE A 482 -2.91 -7.38 -12.28
C ILE A 482 -1.52 -7.28 -12.87
N ASP A 483 -0.77 -8.38 -12.77
CA ASP A 483 0.53 -8.56 -13.39
C ASP A 483 0.45 -9.64 -14.47
N VAL A 484 0.34 -9.20 -15.74
CA VAL A 484 0.36 -10.08 -16.94
C VAL A 484 1.29 -9.45 -17.97
N PRO A 485 2.57 -9.83 -18.01
CA PRO A 485 3.56 -9.25 -18.93
C PRO A 485 3.22 -9.41 -20.40
N GLU A 486 2.42 -10.41 -20.74
CA GLU A 486 1.99 -10.73 -22.11
C GLU A 486 0.96 -9.76 -22.69
N ILE A 487 0.41 -8.83 -21.91
CA ILE A 487 -0.55 -7.83 -22.42
C ILE A 487 0.16 -6.92 -23.42
N VAL A 488 -0.39 -6.83 -24.62
CA VAL A 488 0.12 -6.00 -25.71
C VAL A 488 -0.90 -5.00 -26.24
N ASN A 489 -2.17 -5.20 -25.96
CA ASN A 489 -3.24 -4.29 -26.38
C ASN A 489 -4.06 -3.83 -25.20
N LEU A 490 -4.32 -2.53 -25.17
CA LEU A 490 -5.22 -1.89 -24.19
C LEU A 490 -6.27 -1.08 -24.96
N VAL A 491 -7.53 -1.44 -24.80
CA VAL A 491 -8.64 -0.80 -25.50
C VAL A 491 -9.50 -0.04 -24.48
N PHE A 492 -9.61 1.27 -24.66
CA PHE A 492 -10.34 2.15 -23.76
C PHE A 492 -11.71 2.48 -24.37
N MET A 493 -12.76 1.78 -23.95
CA MET A 493 -14.15 2.05 -24.33
C MET A 493 -14.89 2.92 -23.32
N LYS A 494 -14.15 3.50 -22.38
CA LYS A 494 -14.65 4.46 -21.40
C LYS A 494 -13.75 5.70 -21.36
N PRO A 495 -14.31 6.89 -21.10
CA PRO A 495 -13.48 8.07 -20.89
C PRO A 495 -12.65 7.92 -19.61
N VAL A 496 -11.34 8.13 -19.71
CA VAL A 496 -10.45 8.16 -18.56
C VAL A 496 -10.11 9.62 -18.27
N ARG A 497 -10.72 10.19 -17.23
CA ARG A 497 -10.55 11.60 -16.87
C ARG A 497 -9.34 11.87 -16.00
N SER A 498 -8.83 10.87 -15.29
CA SER A 498 -7.66 10.97 -14.44
C SER A 498 -6.42 10.53 -15.21
N ARG A 499 -5.43 11.42 -15.35
CA ARG A 499 -4.12 11.09 -15.96
C ARG A 499 -3.40 10.00 -15.18
N ILE A 500 -3.45 10.04 -13.85
CA ILE A 500 -2.88 9.01 -12.98
C ILE A 500 -3.49 7.64 -13.30
N LYS A 501 -4.82 7.58 -13.39
CA LYS A 501 -5.53 6.33 -13.73
C LYS A 501 -5.13 5.83 -15.12
N LEU A 502 -5.02 6.73 -16.09
CA LEU A 502 -4.59 6.41 -17.46
C LEU A 502 -3.18 5.80 -17.47
N GLU A 503 -2.22 6.43 -16.81
CA GLU A 503 -0.85 5.92 -16.73
C GLU A 503 -0.75 4.57 -16.02
N GLN A 504 -1.53 4.34 -14.98
CA GLN A 504 -1.62 3.02 -14.32
C GLN A 504 -2.19 1.94 -15.24
N MET A 505 -3.20 2.28 -16.04
CA MET A 505 -3.79 1.38 -17.02
C MET A 505 -2.82 1.09 -18.18
N ILE A 506 -2.16 2.12 -18.73
CA ILE A 506 -1.12 1.97 -19.77
C ILE A 506 0.02 1.08 -19.26
N GLY A 507 0.45 1.25 -18.02
CA GLY A 507 1.50 0.44 -17.40
C GLY A 507 1.19 -1.06 -17.34
N ARG A 508 -0.04 -1.51 -17.67
CA ARG A 508 -0.35 -2.94 -17.81
C ARG A 508 0.19 -3.53 -19.10
N GLY A 509 0.29 -2.75 -20.18
CA GLY A 509 0.75 -3.20 -21.49
C GLY A 509 2.22 -2.91 -21.79
N THR A 510 2.91 -2.17 -20.92
CA THR A 510 4.27 -1.65 -21.21
C THR A 510 5.41 -2.49 -20.64
N ARG A 511 5.15 -3.69 -20.17
CA ARG A 511 6.20 -4.60 -19.70
C ARG A 511 7.05 -5.16 -20.82
N SER A 512 8.36 -5.25 -20.59
CA SER A 512 9.28 -5.84 -21.56
C SER A 512 9.04 -7.36 -21.74
N ASN A 513 9.50 -7.91 -22.87
CA ASN A 513 9.37 -9.33 -23.16
C ASN A 513 10.20 -10.23 -22.22
N GLU A 514 11.24 -9.70 -21.56
CA GLU A 514 12.02 -10.45 -20.57
C GLU A 514 11.15 -10.96 -19.41
N ALA A 515 10.08 -10.24 -19.09
CA ALA A 515 9.13 -10.65 -18.07
C ALA A 515 8.09 -11.68 -18.57
N CYS A 516 8.05 -11.97 -19.88
CA CYS A 516 7.04 -12.85 -20.50
C CYS A 516 7.47 -14.32 -20.46
N LYS A 517 6.59 -15.17 -19.93
CA LYS A 517 6.81 -16.63 -19.90
C LYS A 517 6.51 -17.32 -21.24
N PHE A 518 5.75 -16.69 -22.12
CA PHE A 518 5.21 -17.28 -23.35
C PHE A 518 5.51 -16.37 -24.56
N ASN A 519 6.77 -16.31 -24.96
CA ASN A 519 7.23 -15.44 -26.07
C ASN A 519 6.50 -15.68 -27.39
N HIS A 520 6.02 -16.90 -27.67
CA HIS A 520 5.27 -17.21 -28.90
C HIS A 520 3.90 -16.51 -28.99
N ARG A 521 3.39 -15.98 -27.88
CA ARG A 521 2.12 -15.20 -27.82
C ARG A 521 2.34 -13.72 -28.09
N LEU A 522 3.57 -13.28 -28.14
CA LEU A 522 3.91 -11.88 -28.37
C LEU A 522 4.02 -11.60 -29.85
N PRO A 523 3.60 -10.41 -30.32
CA PRO A 523 3.88 -9.97 -31.67
C PRO A 523 5.38 -9.86 -31.90
N GLU A 524 5.81 -10.01 -33.16
CA GLU A 524 7.17 -9.63 -33.55
C GLU A 524 7.37 -8.15 -33.23
N GLY A 525 8.32 -7.82 -32.36
CA GLY A 525 8.66 -6.43 -32.03
C GLY A 525 8.27 -5.90 -30.66
N LYS A 526 7.58 -6.67 -29.80
CA LYS A 526 7.52 -6.33 -28.38
C LYS A 526 8.89 -6.61 -27.76
N LYS A 527 9.75 -5.63 -27.79
CA LYS A 527 11.11 -5.71 -27.24
C LYS A 527 11.18 -5.04 -25.88
#